data_64781a401adbdf13d293823bee85e46f
#
_entry.id   64781a401adbdf13d293823bee85e46f
#
_cell.length_a   1.000
_cell.length_b   1.000
_cell.length_c   1.000
_cell.angle_alpha   90.00
_cell.angle_beta   90.00
_cell.angle_gamma   90.00
#
_symmetry.space_group_name_H-M   'P 1'
#
loop_
_entity.id
_entity.type
_entity.pdbx_description
1 polymer ?
#
loop_
_entity_poly.entity_id
_entity_poly.type
_entity_poly.pdbx_seq_one_letter_code
_entity_poly.pdbx_strand_id
1 'polypeptide(L)' 'MHNRLEDIETRIAYQEAAIEELTRTALAQQQTIGELQGQIDYLKSLLKDLTPSAVAPMSEETAPPHY' A
#
# COMPACT_ATOMS: atom_id res chain seq x y z
N MET A 1 -39.06 24.86 6.97
CA MET A 1 -38.62 24.62 7.17
C MET A 1 -38.05 23.57 6.95
N HIS A 2 -37.55 23.27 6.85
CA HIS A 2 -37.23 22.32 6.46
C HIS A 2 -36.19 21.96 6.31
N ASN A 3 -35.73 22.28 6.29
CA ASN A 3 -34.85 22.08 5.81
C ASN A 3 -33.63 21.84 6.49
N ARG A 4 -33.46 22.00 7.82
CA ARG A 4 -32.34 21.64 8.48
C ARG A 4 -32.20 20.17 8.36
N LEU A 5 -33.19 19.35 8.52
CA LEU A 5 -33.10 17.93 8.45
C LEU A 5 -32.74 17.49 7.06
N GLU A 6 -33.35 18.04 6.07
CA GLU A 6 -33.04 17.68 4.72
C GLU A 6 -31.60 18.02 4.38
N ASP A 7 -31.13 19.14 4.90
CA ASP A 7 -29.78 19.56 4.65
C ASP A 7 -28.80 18.57 5.25
N ILE A 8 -29.07 18.12 6.47
CA ILE A 8 -28.22 17.16 7.13
C ILE A 8 -28.25 15.84 6.40
N GLU A 9 -29.40 15.40 5.94
CA GLU A 9 -29.50 14.16 5.23
C GLU A 9 -28.71 14.23 3.95
N THR A 10 -28.71 15.35 3.27
CA THR A 10 -27.98 15.50 2.05
C THR A 10 -26.48 15.44 2.33
N ARG A 11 -26.05 16.08 3.41
CA ARG A 11 -24.65 16.05 3.74
C ARG A 11 -24.18 14.66 4.12
N ILE A 12 -25.00 13.93 4.84
CA ILE A 12 -24.64 12.58 5.22
C ILE A 12 -24.51 11.71 3.98
N ALA A 13 -25.45 11.83 3.05
CA ALA A 13 -25.37 11.02 1.84
C ALA A 13 -24.11 11.35 1.05
N TYR A 14 -23.76 12.63 1.01
CA TYR A 14 -22.60 13.05 0.31
C TYR A 14 -21.35 12.47 0.96
N GLN A 15 -21.30 12.50 2.30
CA GLN A 15 -20.16 11.97 3.02
C GLN A 15 -20.06 10.46 2.89
N GLU A 16 -21.20 9.79 2.87
CA GLU A 16 -21.18 8.35 2.73
C GLU A 16 -20.62 7.96 1.36
N ALA A 17 -20.99 8.72 0.34
CA ALA A 17 -20.49 8.44 -1.00
C ALA A 17 -18.99 8.69 -1.05
N ALA A 18 -18.53 9.75 -0.39
CA ALA A 18 -17.12 10.06 -0.38
C ALA A 18 -16.34 8.98 0.35
N ILE A 19 -16.88 8.47 1.44
CA ILE A 19 -16.21 7.42 2.20
C ILE A 19 -16.14 6.15 1.37
N GLU A 20 -17.18 5.83 0.63
CA GLU A 20 -17.16 4.66 -0.20
C GLU A 20 -16.11 4.77 -1.27
N GLU A 21 -16.00 5.94 -1.85
CA GLU A 21 -15.01 6.13 -2.89
C GLU A 21 -13.61 6.07 -2.31
N LEU A 22 -13.38 6.65 -1.15
CA LEU A 22 -12.07 6.58 -0.52
C LEU A 22 -11.73 5.15 -0.16
N THR A 23 -12.70 4.38 0.28
CA THR A 23 -12.46 3.00 0.64
C THR A 23 -12.07 2.19 -0.60
N ARG A 24 -12.75 2.40 -1.71
CA ARG A 24 -12.41 1.70 -2.92
C ARG A 24 -11.01 2.07 -3.38
N THR A 25 -10.67 3.35 -3.28
CA THR A 25 -9.35 3.79 -3.68
C THR A 25 -8.27 3.18 -2.79
N ALA A 26 -8.53 3.14 -1.49
CA ALA A 26 -7.57 2.58 -0.56
C ALA A 26 -7.34 1.11 -0.83
N LEU A 27 -8.41 0.37 -1.14
CA LEU A 27 -8.27 -1.04 -1.43
C LEU A 27 -7.50 -1.26 -2.72
N ALA A 28 -7.75 -0.44 -3.72
CA ALA A 28 -7.04 -0.57 -4.98
C ALA A 28 -5.56 -0.26 -4.79
N GLN A 29 -5.24 0.74 -3.97
CA GLN A 29 -3.86 1.06 -3.72
C GLN A 29 -3.17 -0.04 -2.93
N GLN A 30 -3.88 -0.66 -2.03
CA GLN A 30 -3.32 -1.72 -1.26
C GLN A 30 -2.95 -2.89 -2.16
N GLN A 31 -3.79 -3.16 -3.14
CA GLN A 31 -3.53 -4.22 -4.07
C GLN A 31 -2.32 -3.87 -4.93
N THR A 32 -2.21 -2.63 -5.37
CA THR A 32 -1.08 -2.21 -6.18
C THR A 32 0.21 -2.32 -5.38
N ILE A 33 0.18 -1.93 -4.11
CA ILE A 33 1.34 -2.02 -3.27
C ILE A 33 1.77 -3.47 -3.12
N GLY A 34 0.82 -4.37 -2.93
CA GLY A 34 1.13 -5.77 -2.82
C GLY A 34 1.79 -6.31 -4.07
N GLU A 35 1.30 -5.90 -5.24
CA GLU A 35 1.86 -6.35 -6.48
C GLU A 35 3.27 -5.81 -6.66
N LEU A 36 3.49 -4.55 -6.29
CA LEU A 36 4.80 -3.97 -6.41
C LEU A 36 5.79 -4.64 -5.45
N GLN A 37 5.34 -4.97 -4.26
CA GLN A 37 6.19 -5.64 -3.32
C GLN A 37 6.60 -7.00 -3.85
N GLY A 38 5.67 -7.70 -4.48
CA GLY A 38 5.97 -8.98 -5.07
C GLY A 38 7.02 -8.86 -6.17
N GLN A 39 6.92 -7.81 -6.98
CA GLN A 39 7.87 -7.61 -8.03
C GLN A 39 9.24 -7.26 -7.47
N ILE A 40 9.28 -6.49 -6.41
CA ILE A 40 10.54 -6.13 -5.79
C ILE A 40 11.18 -7.37 -5.19
N ASP A 41 10.41 -8.23 -4.56
CA ASP A 41 10.95 -9.43 -3.98
C ASP A 41 11.49 -10.35 -5.07
N TYR A 42 10.82 -10.41 -6.19
CA TYR A 42 11.25 -11.22 -7.30
C TYR A 42 12.56 -10.67 -7.84
N LEU A 43 12.68 -9.36 -8.00
CA LEU A 43 13.90 -8.76 -8.49
C LEU A 43 15.04 -8.97 -7.50
N LYS A 44 14.78 -8.89 -6.22
CA LYS A 44 15.81 -9.12 -5.24
C LYS A 44 16.30 -10.55 -5.33
N SER A 45 15.41 -11.47 -5.59
CA SER A 45 15.75 -12.85 -5.71
C SER A 45 16.66 -13.07 -6.92
N LEU A 46 16.33 -12.41 -8.03
CA LEU A 46 17.13 -12.53 -9.21
C LEU A 46 18.54 -11.96 -8.97
N LEU A 47 18.63 -10.86 -8.29
CA LEU A 47 19.91 -10.26 -8.02
C LEU A 47 20.75 -11.16 -7.14
N LYS A 48 20.15 -11.79 -6.17
CA LYS A 48 20.85 -12.66 -5.33
C LYS A 48 21.40 -13.81 -6.12
N ASP A 49 20.65 -14.35 -7.06
CA ASP A 49 21.12 -15.45 -7.85
C ASP A 49 22.26 -15.03 -8.76
N LEU A 50 22.26 -13.81 -9.20
CA LEU A 50 23.31 -13.36 -10.08
C LEU A 50 24.62 -13.05 -9.34
N THR A 51 24.56 -12.63 -8.12
CA THR A 51 25.77 -12.28 -7.40
C THR A 51 25.79 -12.87 -6.02
N PRO A 52 25.69 -14.13 -5.89
CA PRO A 52 25.63 -14.75 -4.59
C PRO A 52 26.87 -14.53 -3.76
N SER A 53 28.00 -14.63 -4.32
CA SER A 53 29.18 -14.50 -3.55
C SER A 53 29.41 -13.09 -3.15
N ALA A 54 29.11 -12.18 -3.94
CA ALA A 54 29.33 -10.80 -3.63
C ALA A 54 28.41 -10.33 -2.53
N VAL A 55 27.24 -10.78 -2.56
CA VAL A 55 26.30 -10.33 -1.61
C VAL A 55 26.40 -10.97 -0.28
N ALA A 56 26.64 -12.21 -0.25
CA ALA A 56 26.68 -12.93 0.99
C ALA A 56 27.48 -12.28 2.08
N PRO A 57 28.67 -11.99 1.89
CA PRO A 57 29.47 -11.50 2.95
C PRO A 57 28.96 -10.22 3.49
N MET A 58 28.51 -9.41 2.69
CA MET A 58 28.10 -8.22 3.17
C MET A 58 26.81 -8.28 3.76
N SER A 59 25.90 -8.88 3.21
CA SER A 59 24.65 -8.87 3.73
C SER A 59 24.58 -9.41 5.05
N GLU A 60 25.47 -10.22 5.33
CA GLU A 60 25.45 -10.71 6.52
C GLU A 60 25.60 -9.84 7.50
N GLU A 61 26.27 -8.98 7.42
CA GLU A 61 26.42 -8.14 8.38
C GLU A 61 25.54 -7.17 8.39
N THR A 62 25.06 -6.84 7.74
CA THR A 62 24.28 -5.79 7.74
C THR A 62 23.15 -6.03 8.17
N ALA A 63 22.88 -6.42 8.26
CA ALA A 63 21.82 -6.45 8.59
C ALA A 63 21.38 -6.21 9.45
N PRO A 64 21.44 -5.89 9.79
CA PRO A 64 20.93 -5.55 10.47
C PRO A 64 20.49 -4.93 10.83
N PRO A 65 20.50 -4.57 11.09
CA PRO A 65 20.09 -3.96 11.56
C PRO A 65 19.33 -3.43 11.49
N HIS A 66 19.29 -3.21 11.42
CA HIS A 66 18.80 -2.75 11.45
C HIS A 66 18.11 -2.45 11.41
N TYR A 67 18.08 -2.12 11.45
CA TYR A 67 17.65 -1.69 11.59
C TYR A 67 17.17 -1.48 11.81
#